data_e634c3798b569421dd794423e59bfca7
#
_entry.id   e634c3798b569421dd794423e59bfca7
#
_cell.length_a   1.000
_cell.length_b   1.000
_cell.length_c   1.000
_cell.angle_alpha   90.00
_cell.angle_beta   90.00
_cell.angle_gamma   90.00
#
_symmetry.space_group_name_H-M   'P 1'
#
loop_
_entity.id
_entity.type
_entity.pdbx_description
1 polymer ?
#
loop_
_entity_poly.entity_id
_entity_poly.type
_entity_poly.pdbx_seq_one_letter_code
_entity_poly.pdbx_strand_id
1 'polypeptide(L)'
;MKYYKIFFFLITILYSQQSFEDYKNQQNQSFQKYKNSVTEKYKKFEEAEKEDFDKFKTDVELKWENFKGSSNKIYVSYDNDLQSRASIDFDQGDLSIEIILDDELATNESLNFYQNKFKYFRFSHHVMPSIIGSFLLTYNNFHSIPQNADHIRSELDQNKGKPVFEKIAEKKLIKKLLSIIAERGDDGSTILEGQLSNKKGQTIKNGKNEKSYAIEKIINSSKNIKNYKGKDGRKRTSYKVDIKLSSDHKDKRIKKYQKEIVKQANRFDIDPSIAMAITETESSFNPKATSHIPAYGLMQLVPKSGARDAYNFVYKKDKYLNKKYLYKPKNNIELGCAYLAKIRYGYFKSIKDSDNAYLCTIAAYNTGAGNVAKALTNTTKLKPTARVANKMSSKKLYDTLIEDLEYEETQNYLRKVWSRKDKYKKI
;
A
#
# COMPACT_ATOMS: atom_id res chain seq x y z
N MET A 1 19.30 65.55 -42.24
CA MET A 1 18.51 65.34 -40.98
C MET A 1 17.60 64.12 -41.01
N LYS A 2 16.98 63.68 -42.14
CA LYS A 2 16.11 62.48 -42.17
C LYS A 2 16.83 61.14 -41.88
N TYR A 3 18.05 60.97 -42.37
CA TYR A 3 18.80 59.72 -42.19
C TYR A 3 19.32 59.49 -40.75
N TYR A 4 19.62 60.53 -39.99
CA TYR A 4 20.04 60.45 -38.58
C TYR A 4 18.90 59.98 -37.65
N LYS A 5 17.65 60.36 -37.95
CA LYS A 5 16.46 59.92 -37.19
C LYS A 5 16.15 58.42 -37.41
N ILE A 6 16.34 57.91 -38.64
CA ILE A 6 16.15 56.51 -38.98
C ILE A 6 17.25 55.64 -38.34
N PHE A 7 18.47 56.09 -38.32
CA PHE A 7 19.60 55.40 -37.71
C PHE A 7 19.45 55.31 -36.21
N PHE A 8 19.02 56.36 -35.53
CA PHE A 8 18.74 56.37 -34.08
C PHE A 8 17.54 55.46 -33.73
N PHE A 9 16.53 55.40 -34.55
CA PHE A 9 15.35 54.54 -34.36
C PHE A 9 15.73 53.06 -34.54
N LEU A 10 16.56 52.72 -35.47
CA LEU A 10 17.10 51.37 -35.68
C LEU A 10 17.98 50.90 -34.50
N ILE A 11 18.80 51.76 -33.95
CA ILE A 11 19.66 51.49 -32.76
C ILE A 11 18.77 51.24 -31.53
N THR A 12 17.70 52.03 -31.30
CA THR A 12 16.83 51.83 -30.16
C THR A 12 16.01 50.55 -30.27
N ILE A 13 15.59 50.13 -31.46
CA ILE A 13 14.94 48.82 -31.68
C ILE A 13 15.92 47.67 -31.43
N LEU A 14 17.14 47.75 -31.90
CA LEU A 14 18.20 46.70 -31.64
C LEU A 14 18.52 46.61 -30.14
N TYR A 15 18.61 47.73 -29.44
CA TYR A 15 18.86 47.75 -27.97
C TYR A 15 17.68 47.16 -27.22
N SER A 16 16.44 47.44 -27.62
CA SER A 16 15.27 46.91 -26.99
C SER A 16 15.10 45.40 -27.25
N GLN A 17 15.43 44.91 -28.45
CA GLN A 17 15.44 43.49 -28.77
C GLN A 17 16.52 42.75 -27.99
N GLN A 18 17.72 43.32 -27.84
CA GLN A 18 18.83 42.71 -27.09
C GLN A 18 18.48 42.63 -25.58
N SER A 19 17.90 43.68 -25.02
CA SER A 19 17.47 43.68 -23.60
C SER A 19 16.31 42.70 -23.33
N PHE A 20 15.43 42.45 -24.30
CA PHE A 20 14.36 41.45 -24.20
C PHE A 20 14.90 40.02 -24.29
N GLU A 21 15.86 39.75 -25.18
CA GLU A 21 16.51 38.44 -25.26
C GLU A 21 17.35 38.15 -23.99
N ASP A 22 18.06 39.14 -23.46
CA ASP A 22 18.79 39.02 -22.21
C ASP A 22 17.86 38.73 -21.02
N TYR A 23 16.72 39.42 -20.91
CA TYR A 23 15.69 39.15 -19.90
C TYR A 23 15.14 37.75 -20.04
N LYS A 24 14.79 37.31 -21.26
CA LYS A 24 14.27 35.97 -21.54
C LYS A 24 15.29 34.90 -21.19
N ASN A 25 16.57 35.11 -21.51
CA ASN A 25 17.66 34.19 -21.18
C ASN A 25 17.87 34.12 -19.66
N GLN A 26 17.80 35.22 -18.94
CA GLN A 26 17.89 35.28 -17.48
C GLN A 26 16.72 34.55 -16.81
N GLN A 27 15.48 34.72 -17.32
CA GLN A 27 14.31 34.01 -16.84
C GLN A 27 14.43 32.50 -17.10
N ASN A 28 14.90 32.11 -18.29
CA ASN A 28 15.14 30.71 -18.64
C ASN A 28 16.22 30.08 -17.76
N GLN A 29 17.32 30.76 -17.50
CA GLN A 29 18.38 30.29 -16.60
C GLN A 29 17.88 30.16 -15.16
N SER A 30 17.13 31.13 -14.65
CA SER A 30 16.52 31.09 -13.34
C SER A 30 15.53 29.91 -13.21
N PHE A 31 14.70 29.70 -14.24
CA PHE A 31 13.79 28.57 -14.31
C PHE A 31 14.54 27.21 -14.34
N GLN A 32 15.61 27.08 -15.13
CA GLN A 32 16.41 25.86 -15.17
C GLN A 32 17.12 25.59 -13.82
N LYS A 33 17.69 26.63 -13.18
CA LYS A 33 18.25 26.52 -11.82
C LYS A 33 17.22 26.05 -10.81
N TYR A 34 16.02 26.62 -10.83
CA TYR A 34 14.91 26.19 -9.98
C TYR A 34 14.54 24.72 -10.24
N LYS A 35 14.34 24.35 -11.51
CA LYS A 35 14.01 22.97 -11.92
C LYS A 35 15.06 21.97 -11.46
N ASN A 36 16.32 22.27 -11.64
CA ASN A 36 17.44 21.43 -11.23
C ASN A 36 17.47 21.29 -9.68
N SER A 37 17.32 22.38 -8.93
CA SER A 37 17.25 22.36 -7.47
C SER A 37 16.11 21.50 -6.95
N VAL A 38 14.91 21.57 -7.56
CA VAL A 38 13.75 20.75 -7.17
C VAL A 38 14.01 19.27 -7.49
N THR A 39 14.61 18.99 -8.63
CA THR A 39 14.96 17.61 -9.05
C THR A 39 15.99 17.00 -8.12
N GLU A 40 17.05 17.74 -7.76
CA GLU A 40 18.07 17.29 -6.80
C GLU A 40 17.50 17.02 -5.41
N LYS A 41 16.66 17.93 -4.89
CA LYS A 41 16.00 17.73 -3.60
C LYS A 41 15.14 16.46 -3.60
N TYR A 42 14.42 16.21 -4.69
CA TYR A 42 13.61 15.02 -4.82
C TYR A 42 14.47 13.75 -4.91
N LYS A 43 15.58 13.78 -5.65
CA LYS A 43 16.52 12.66 -5.74
C LYS A 43 17.10 12.29 -4.37
N LYS A 44 17.55 13.30 -3.60
CA LYS A 44 18.02 13.09 -2.23
C LYS A 44 16.94 12.48 -1.32
N PHE A 45 15.70 12.92 -1.49
CA PHE A 45 14.57 12.34 -0.75
C PHE A 45 14.34 10.87 -1.11
N GLU A 46 14.41 10.50 -2.40
CA GLU A 46 14.27 9.09 -2.82
C GLU A 46 15.42 8.21 -2.32
N GLU A 47 16.64 8.73 -2.35
CA GLU A 47 17.82 8.03 -1.82
C GLU A 47 17.67 7.76 -0.31
N ALA A 48 17.23 8.76 0.45
CA ALA A 48 16.97 8.60 1.88
C ALA A 48 15.82 7.61 2.16
N GLU A 49 14.70 7.68 1.42
CA GLU A 49 13.59 6.71 1.57
C GLU A 49 14.03 5.28 1.24
N LYS A 50 14.91 5.11 0.26
CA LYS A 50 15.46 3.80 -0.09
C LYS A 50 16.37 3.27 1.02
N GLU A 51 17.27 4.10 1.54
CA GLU A 51 18.16 3.75 2.64
C GLU A 51 17.38 3.34 3.89
N ASP A 52 16.36 4.12 4.28
CA ASP A 52 15.46 3.80 5.40
C ASP A 52 14.73 2.46 5.17
N PHE A 53 14.27 2.19 3.95
CA PHE A 53 13.61 0.94 3.60
C PHE A 53 14.57 -0.25 3.65
N ASP A 54 15.78 -0.13 3.12
CA ASP A 54 16.79 -1.18 3.11
C ASP A 54 17.25 -1.51 4.54
N LYS A 55 17.39 -0.49 5.40
CA LYS A 55 17.66 -0.67 6.83
C LYS A 55 16.52 -1.41 7.51
N PHE A 56 15.28 -0.94 7.33
CA PHE A 56 14.09 -1.60 7.90
C PHE A 56 14.00 -3.06 7.46
N LYS A 57 14.21 -3.35 6.17
CA LYS A 57 14.23 -4.71 5.64
C LYS A 57 15.29 -5.57 6.32
N THR A 58 16.50 -5.04 6.49
CA THR A 58 17.60 -5.72 7.19
C THR A 58 17.22 -6.03 8.63
N ASP A 59 16.66 -5.06 9.36
CA ASP A 59 16.24 -5.25 10.76
C ASP A 59 15.13 -6.31 10.90
N VAL A 60 14.20 -6.37 9.94
CA VAL A 60 13.18 -7.43 9.89
C VAL A 60 13.83 -8.78 9.62
N GLU A 61 14.71 -8.88 8.63
CA GLU A 61 15.37 -10.14 8.25
C GLU A 61 16.33 -10.69 9.32
N LEU A 62 16.79 -9.87 10.26
CA LEU A 62 17.52 -10.37 11.43
C LEU A 62 16.64 -11.25 12.33
N LYS A 63 15.36 -10.89 12.45
CA LYS A 63 14.41 -11.54 13.38
C LYS A 63 13.50 -12.56 12.70
N TRP A 64 12.99 -12.23 11.50
CA TRP A 64 12.04 -13.04 10.75
C TRP A 64 12.76 -13.92 9.72
N GLU A 65 12.24 -15.11 9.49
CA GLU A 65 12.74 -15.99 8.43
C GLU A 65 12.64 -15.36 7.04
N ASN A 66 11.54 -14.63 6.80
CA ASN A 66 11.28 -13.98 5.53
C ASN A 66 10.74 -12.56 5.75
N PHE A 67 11.24 -11.60 4.99
CA PHE A 67 10.65 -10.28 4.88
C PHE A 67 9.30 -10.35 4.15
N LYS A 68 8.29 -9.65 4.67
CA LYS A 68 7.03 -9.39 3.97
C LYS A 68 6.89 -7.90 3.77
N GLY A 69 6.80 -7.45 2.52
CA GLY A 69 6.57 -6.06 2.16
C GLY A 69 5.14 -5.81 1.72
N SER A 70 4.70 -4.56 1.82
CA SER A 70 3.45 -4.12 1.18
C SER A 70 3.58 -4.12 -0.34
N SER A 71 2.45 -4.31 -1.03
CA SER A 71 2.33 -4.16 -2.46
C SER A 71 1.08 -3.33 -2.79
N ASN A 72 0.79 -3.17 -4.05
CA ASN A 72 -0.43 -2.46 -4.46
C ASN A 72 -1.73 -3.09 -3.90
N LYS A 73 -1.77 -4.41 -3.69
CA LYS A 73 -2.96 -5.11 -3.16
C LYS A 73 -2.79 -5.64 -1.74
N ILE A 74 -1.56 -5.73 -1.27
CA ILE A 74 -1.24 -6.25 0.06
C ILE A 74 -0.72 -5.12 0.94
N TYR A 75 -1.33 -4.94 2.10
CA TYR A 75 -0.82 -4.06 3.15
C TYR A 75 -0.17 -4.88 4.24
N VAL A 76 1.06 -4.54 4.62
CA VAL A 76 1.80 -5.19 5.71
C VAL A 76 2.17 -4.16 6.76
N SER A 77 1.90 -4.50 8.02
CA SER A 77 2.22 -3.66 9.19
C SER A 77 3.02 -4.48 10.21
N TYR A 78 4.18 -3.99 10.56
CA TYR A 78 4.98 -4.49 11.69
C TYR A 78 4.75 -3.61 12.92
N ASP A 79 4.98 -4.14 14.12
CA ASP A 79 5.11 -3.31 15.32
C ASP A 79 6.53 -2.75 15.47
N ASN A 80 6.72 -1.86 16.44
CA ASN A 80 7.99 -1.13 16.61
C ASN A 80 9.16 -2.05 17.01
N ASP A 81 8.88 -3.12 17.74
CA ASP A 81 9.91 -4.10 18.16
C ASP A 81 10.12 -5.23 17.14
N LEU A 82 9.40 -5.18 16.01
CA LEU A 82 9.44 -6.15 14.92
C LEU A 82 9.15 -7.60 15.40
N GLN A 83 8.33 -7.77 16.44
CA GLN A 83 7.93 -9.09 16.94
C GLN A 83 6.54 -9.51 16.50
N SER A 84 5.76 -8.61 15.91
CA SER A 84 4.49 -8.95 15.31
C SER A 84 4.31 -8.29 13.94
N ARG A 85 3.57 -8.96 13.06
CA ARG A 85 3.15 -8.39 11.78
C ARG A 85 1.73 -8.79 11.43
N ALA A 86 1.05 -7.92 10.70
CA ALA A 86 -0.22 -8.22 10.06
C ALA A 86 -0.08 -8.00 8.56
N SER A 87 -0.75 -8.84 7.76
CA SER A 87 -0.79 -8.73 6.31
C SER A 87 -2.24 -8.83 5.85
N ILE A 88 -2.72 -7.85 5.10
CA ILE A 88 -4.06 -7.83 4.50
C ILE A 88 -3.91 -7.95 3.00
N ASP A 89 -4.41 -9.02 2.41
CA ASP A 89 -4.61 -9.12 0.95
C ASP A 89 -6.01 -8.62 0.62
N PHE A 90 -6.09 -7.41 0.08
CA PHE A 90 -7.36 -6.79 -0.30
C PHE A 90 -7.98 -7.42 -1.55
N ASP A 91 -7.22 -8.13 -2.38
CA ASP A 91 -7.75 -8.81 -3.56
C ASP A 91 -8.37 -10.17 -3.19
N GLN A 92 -7.68 -10.96 -2.36
CA GLN A 92 -8.15 -12.27 -1.92
C GLN A 92 -9.06 -12.22 -0.69
N GLY A 93 -9.06 -11.12 0.06
CA GLY A 93 -9.82 -10.98 1.29
C GLY A 93 -9.22 -11.76 2.46
N ASP A 94 -7.90 -11.86 2.52
CA ASP A 94 -7.15 -12.55 3.56
C ASP A 94 -6.49 -11.58 4.52
N LEU A 95 -6.65 -11.83 5.81
CA LEU A 95 -5.95 -11.16 6.90
C LEU A 95 -5.10 -12.20 7.65
N SER A 96 -3.79 -12.04 7.64
CA SER A 96 -2.86 -12.87 8.38
C SER A 96 -2.27 -12.08 9.54
N ILE A 97 -2.33 -12.65 10.74
CA ILE A 97 -1.66 -12.11 11.94
C ILE A 97 -0.57 -13.09 12.35
N GLU A 98 0.64 -12.57 12.54
CA GLU A 98 1.79 -13.39 12.85
C GLU A 98 2.64 -12.72 13.93
N ILE A 99 3.08 -13.50 14.92
CA ILE A 99 4.00 -13.06 15.96
C ILE A 99 5.19 -14.00 16.05
N ILE A 100 6.28 -13.50 16.57
CA ILE A 100 7.44 -14.32 16.96
C ILE A 100 7.68 -14.19 18.45
N LEU A 101 8.03 -15.31 19.06
CA LEU A 101 8.55 -15.38 20.42
C LEU A 101 10.01 -15.80 20.36
N ASP A 102 10.86 -15.03 20.99
CA ASP A 102 12.25 -15.42 21.27
C ASP A 102 12.20 -16.45 22.39
N ASP A 103 12.76 -17.63 22.20
CA ASP A 103 12.66 -18.75 23.15
C ASP A 103 13.22 -18.37 24.52
N GLU A 104 14.27 -17.58 24.58
CA GLU A 104 14.90 -17.12 25.82
C GLU A 104 14.02 -16.07 26.54
N LEU A 105 13.49 -15.08 25.81
CA LEU A 105 12.59 -14.05 26.36
C LEU A 105 11.26 -14.64 26.79
N ALA A 106 10.72 -15.59 26.04
CA ALA A 106 9.47 -16.27 26.38
C ALA A 106 9.61 -17.09 27.68
N THR A 107 10.78 -17.65 27.93
CA THR A 107 11.09 -18.32 29.20
C THR A 107 11.05 -17.34 30.38
N ASN A 108 11.65 -16.16 30.23
CA ASN A 108 11.62 -15.11 31.26
C ASN A 108 10.22 -14.52 31.47
N GLU A 109 9.45 -14.27 30.41
CA GLU A 109 8.04 -13.85 30.50
C GLU A 109 7.18 -14.92 31.21
N SER A 110 7.44 -16.20 30.96
CA SER A 110 6.76 -17.31 31.62
C SER A 110 7.05 -17.33 33.12
N LEU A 111 8.30 -17.17 33.53
CA LEU A 111 8.71 -17.07 34.93
C LEU A 111 8.02 -15.87 35.63
N ASN A 112 8.02 -14.70 35.01
CA ASN A 112 7.34 -13.51 35.52
C ASN A 112 5.81 -13.71 35.63
N PHE A 113 5.19 -14.40 34.68
CA PHE A 113 3.76 -14.73 34.73
C PHE A 113 3.42 -15.61 35.94
N TYR A 114 4.22 -16.63 36.21
CA TYR A 114 4.05 -17.46 37.40
C TYR A 114 4.32 -16.68 38.68
N GLN A 115 5.41 -15.92 38.77
CA GLN A 115 5.74 -15.13 39.96
C GLN A 115 4.61 -14.16 40.32
N ASN A 116 4.03 -13.47 39.33
CA ASN A 116 2.90 -12.55 39.55
C ASN A 116 1.62 -13.29 40.00
N LYS A 117 1.34 -14.49 39.42
CA LYS A 117 0.19 -15.29 39.82
C LYS A 117 0.32 -15.77 41.27
N PHE A 118 1.53 -16.14 41.70
CA PHE A 118 1.84 -16.53 43.10
C PHE A 118 1.77 -15.33 44.06
N LYS A 119 2.12 -14.13 43.64
CA LYS A 119 2.03 -12.94 44.49
C LYS A 119 0.57 -12.61 44.87
N TYR A 120 -0.38 -12.84 44.00
CA TYR A 120 -1.81 -12.70 44.30
C TYR A 120 -2.34 -13.82 45.18
N PHE A 121 -1.82 -15.04 45.09
CA PHE A 121 -2.22 -16.16 45.97
C PHE A 121 -1.74 -16.02 47.40
N ARG A 122 -0.65 -15.31 47.65
CA ARG A 122 -0.09 -15.04 48.99
C ARG A 122 -0.98 -14.15 49.87
N PHE A 123 -1.90 -13.44 49.28
CA PHE A 123 -2.80 -12.49 50.00
C PHE A 123 -4.20 -13.04 50.30
N SER A 124 -4.57 -14.22 49.80
CA SER A 124 -5.86 -14.84 50.14
C SER A 124 -5.66 -16.04 51.10
N HIS A 125 -5.74 -15.76 52.38
CA HIS A 125 -5.48 -16.72 53.47
C HIS A 125 -6.55 -17.82 53.68
N HIS A 126 -7.36 -18.20 52.70
CA HIS A 126 -8.42 -19.20 52.86
C HIS A 126 -8.56 -20.14 51.66
N VAL A 127 -7.57 -21.05 51.45
CA VAL A 127 -7.77 -22.20 50.55
C VAL A 127 -6.95 -23.41 51.04
N MET A 128 -7.59 -24.53 51.06
CA MET A 128 -7.26 -25.85 51.62
C MET A 128 -5.80 -26.35 51.59
N PRO A 129 -5.34 -27.04 52.68
CA PRO A 129 -3.97 -27.48 52.86
C PRO A 129 -3.42 -28.52 51.87
N SER A 130 -4.29 -29.30 51.19
CA SER A 130 -3.88 -30.33 50.21
C SER A 130 -3.43 -29.82 48.87
N ILE A 131 -3.82 -28.62 48.47
CA ILE A 131 -3.37 -27.99 47.24
C ILE A 131 -2.05 -27.23 47.43
N ILE A 132 -1.80 -26.76 48.66
CA ILE A 132 -0.62 -25.99 49.03
C ILE A 132 0.61 -26.91 49.11
N GLY A 133 0.45 -28.17 49.55
CA GLY A 133 1.58 -29.15 49.65
C GLY A 133 2.18 -29.52 48.30
N SER A 134 1.36 -29.83 47.31
CA SER A 134 1.83 -30.12 45.95
C SER A 134 2.40 -28.90 45.23
N PHE A 135 1.97 -27.72 45.67
CA PHE A 135 2.36 -26.43 45.08
C PHE A 135 3.69 -25.91 45.65
N LEU A 136 3.97 -26.14 46.94
CA LEU A 136 5.27 -25.81 47.57
C LEU A 136 6.39 -26.75 47.14
N LEU A 137 6.08 -27.99 46.82
CA LEU A 137 7.05 -28.94 46.26
C LEU A 137 7.51 -28.53 44.85
N THR A 138 6.59 -28.01 44.01
CA THR A 138 6.96 -27.45 42.71
C THR A 138 7.72 -26.12 42.86
N TYR A 139 7.41 -25.27 43.86
CA TYR A 139 8.11 -24.01 44.09
C TYR A 139 9.56 -24.18 44.57
N ASN A 140 9.81 -25.12 45.44
CA ASN A 140 11.19 -25.44 45.92
C ASN A 140 12.06 -26.04 44.80
N ASN A 141 11.47 -26.78 43.88
CA ASN A 141 12.15 -27.25 42.68
C ASN A 141 12.44 -26.14 41.64
N PHE A 142 11.68 -25.05 41.66
CA PHE A 142 11.87 -23.90 40.76
C PHE A 142 13.14 -23.08 41.08
N HIS A 143 13.62 -23.07 42.31
CA HIS A 143 14.90 -22.39 42.66
C HIS A 143 16.16 -23.17 42.26
N SER A 144 16.00 -24.42 41.79
CA SER A 144 17.11 -25.28 41.30
C SER A 144 17.04 -25.55 39.81
N ILE A 145 16.19 -24.83 39.04
CA ILE A 145 15.99 -25.10 37.61
C ILE A 145 17.24 -24.67 36.83
N PRO A 146 17.86 -25.58 36.04
CA PRO A 146 18.81 -25.22 35.02
C PRO A 146 18.12 -24.27 34.00
N GLN A 147 18.84 -23.28 33.48
CA GLN A 147 18.38 -22.28 32.50
C GLN A 147 18.03 -22.92 31.14
N ASN A 148 17.32 -24.03 31.10
CA ASN A 148 17.07 -24.80 29.90
C ASN A 148 15.57 -24.74 29.56
N ALA A 149 15.23 -24.05 28.45
CA ALA A 149 13.85 -23.86 27.95
C ALA A 149 13.10 -25.18 27.72
N ASP A 150 13.82 -26.26 27.40
CA ASP A 150 13.23 -27.58 27.13
C ASP A 150 12.71 -28.26 28.41
N HIS A 151 13.32 -28.02 29.55
CA HIS A 151 12.83 -28.55 30.84
C HIS A 151 11.52 -27.88 31.25
N ILE A 152 11.42 -26.56 31.09
CA ILE A 152 10.17 -25.81 31.38
C ILE A 152 9.06 -26.25 30.45
N ARG A 153 9.34 -26.51 29.17
CA ARG A 153 8.38 -27.08 28.21
C ARG A 153 7.87 -28.45 28.68
N SER A 154 8.72 -29.35 29.08
CA SER A 154 8.33 -30.71 29.52
C SER A 154 7.47 -30.69 30.79
N GLU A 155 7.73 -29.81 31.75
CA GLU A 155 6.90 -29.68 32.96
C GLU A 155 5.55 -29.00 32.71
N LEU A 156 5.49 -28.09 31.75
CA LEU A 156 4.26 -27.40 31.35
C LEU A 156 3.31 -28.31 30.57
N ASP A 157 3.83 -29.21 29.76
CA ASP A 157 3.08 -30.23 29.02
C ASP A 157 2.45 -31.31 29.92
N GLN A 158 3.01 -31.56 31.10
CA GLN A 158 2.45 -32.50 32.08
C GLN A 158 1.23 -31.96 32.85
N ASN A 159 1.04 -30.64 32.88
CA ASN A 159 -0.14 -30.01 33.49
C ASN A 159 -1.22 -29.72 32.42
N LYS A 160 -2.38 -30.37 32.47
CA LYS A 160 -3.56 -30.31 31.58
C LYS A 160 -4.09 -28.92 31.27
N GLY A 161 -3.24 -27.92 31.01
CA GLY A 161 -3.57 -26.56 30.58
C GLY A 161 -2.75 -26.15 29.36
N LYS A 162 -3.26 -25.28 28.50
CA LYS A 162 -2.52 -24.71 27.38
C LYS A 162 -1.13 -24.26 27.86
N PRO A 163 -0.04 -24.60 27.17
CA PRO A 163 1.29 -24.15 27.51
C PRO A 163 1.36 -22.63 27.72
N VAL A 164 2.17 -22.16 28.65
CA VAL A 164 2.27 -20.70 28.94
C VAL A 164 2.68 -19.92 27.71
N PHE A 165 3.56 -20.50 26.88
CA PHE A 165 3.95 -19.93 25.60
C PHE A 165 2.75 -19.67 24.67
N GLU A 166 1.81 -20.61 24.60
CA GLU A 166 0.60 -20.43 23.78
C GLU A 166 -0.27 -19.29 24.30
N LYS A 167 -0.40 -19.14 25.63
CA LYS A 167 -1.16 -18.01 26.22
C LYS A 167 -0.49 -16.66 25.98
N ILE A 168 0.84 -16.60 26.03
CA ILE A 168 1.63 -15.41 25.68
C ILE A 168 1.43 -15.09 24.20
N ALA A 169 1.52 -16.11 23.32
CA ALA A 169 1.29 -15.96 21.90
C ALA A 169 -0.12 -15.46 21.60
N GLU A 170 -1.16 -16.04 22.20
CA GLU A 170 -2.55 -15.60 22.07
C GLU A 170 -2.72 -14.13 22.44
N LYS A 171 -2.15 -13.70 23.57
CA LYS A 171 -2.20 -12.31 24.03
C LYS A 171 -1.55 -11.35 23.01
N LYS A 172 -0.37 -11.70 22.47
CA LYS A 172 0.32 -10.90 21.44
C LYS A 172 -0.45 -10.88 20.12
N LEU A 173 -1.01 -12.03 19.69
CA LEU A 173 -1.87 -12.13 18.50
C LEU A 173 -3.13 -11.27 18.62
N ILE A 174 -3.82 -11.30 19.79
CA ILE A 174 -4.99 -10.46 20.06
C ILE A 174 -4.60 -8.99 19.98
N LYS A 175 -3.50 -8.58 20.61
CA LYS A 175 -3.01 -7.21 20.56
C LYS A 175 -2.74 -6.76 19.12
N LYS A 176 -2.09 -7.61 18.31
CA LYS A 176 -1.81 -7.29 16.90
C LYS A 176 -3.09 -7.22 16.06
N LEU A 177 -4.04 -8.12 16.27
CA LEU A 177 -5.34 -8.09 15.58
C LEU A 177 -6.12 -6.79 15.92
N LEU A 178 -6.13 -6.38 17.18
CA LEU A 178 -6.74 -5.11 17.58
C LEU A 178 -6.04 -3.92 16.92
N SER A 179 -4.72 -3.90 16.85
CA SER A 179 -3.99 -2.81 16.22
C SER A 179 -4.33 -2.67 14.73
N ILE A 180 -4.48 -3.78 14.00
CA ILE A 180 -4.81 -3.73 12.58
C ILE A 180 -6.27 -3.39 12.31
N ILE A 181 -7.21 -3.78 13.20
CA ILE A 181 -8.61 -3.36 13.14
C ILE A 181 -8.72 -1.84 13.32
N ALA A 182 -7.88 -1.27 14.19
CA ALA A 182 -7.84 0.17 14.46
C ALA A 182 -7.00 0.97 13.45
N GLU A 183 -6.27 0.28 12.55
CA GLU A 183 -5.39 0.95 11.56
C GLU A 183 -6.16 1.91 10.67
N ARG A 184 -5.65 3.14 10.52
CA ARG A 184 -6.34 4.20 9.78
C ARG A 184 -5.64 4.54 8.47
N GLY A 185 -6.43 4.86 7.47
CA GLY A 185 -5.99 5.56 6.27
C GLY A 185 -5.70 7.04 6.53
N ASP A 186 -5.11 7.71 5.54
CA ASP A 186 -4.80 9.15 5.63
C ASP A 186 -6.07 10.05 5.52
N ASP A 187 -7.24 9.45 5.35
CA ASP A 187 -8.56 10.09 5.45
C ASP A 187 -9.16 9.97 6.88
N GLY A 188 -8.44 9.32 7.80
CA GLY A 188 -8.87 9.09 9.17
C GLY A 188 -9.85 7.92 9.37
N SER A 189 -10.35 7.30 8.30
CA SER A 189 -11.20 6.10 8.37
C SER A 189 -10.35 4.84 8.60
N THR A 190 -10.93 3.80 9.20
CA THR A 190 -10.21 2.53 9.34
C THR A 190 -10.11 1.80 7.99
N ILE A 191 -8.94 1.18 7.73
CA ILE A 191 -8.69 0.48 6.46
C ILE A 191 -9.53 -0.79 6.29
N LEU A 192 -9.96 -1.40 7.40
CA LEU A 192 -10.82 -2.59 7.44
C LEU A 192 -12.28 -2.26 7.74
N GLU A 193 -12.70 -1.00 7.61
CA GLU A 193 -14.06 -0.58 7.93
C GLU A 193 -15.12 -1.45 7.25
N GLY A 194 -15.96 -2.07 8.06
CA GLY A 194 -17.06 -2.91 7.60
C GLY A 194 -16.66 -4.28 7.02
N GLN A 195 -15.38 -4.60 6.88
CA GLN A 195 -14.88 -5.78 6.17
C GLN A 195 -14.68 -7.02 7.06
N LEU A 196 -14.92 -6.90 8.36
CA LEU A 196 -14.88 -8.00 9.32
C LEU A 196 -16.26 -8.26 9.87
N SER A 197 -16.60 -9.54 10.10
CA SER A 197 -17.85 -9.96 10.72
C SER A 197 -17.60 -11.12 11.69
N ASN A 198 -18.40 -11.18 12.75
CA ASN A 198 -18.42 -12.30 13.68
C ASN A 198 -19.18 -13.51 13.09
N LYS A 199 -19.24 -14.61 13.82
CA LYS A 199 -19.95 -15.83 13.40
C LYS A 199 -21.45 -15.63 13.16
N LYS A 200 -22.05 -14.58 13.76
CA LYS A 200 -23.46 -14.20 13.58
C LYS A 200 -23.67 -13.25 12.41
N GLY A 201 -22.64 -13.00 11.57
CA GLY A 201 -22.71 -12.06 10.45
C GLY A 201 -22.72 -10.57 10.84
N GLN A 202 -22.56 -10.23 12.11
CA GLN A 202 -22.54 -8.85 12.57
C GLN A 202 -21.21 -8.20 12.25
N THR A 203 -21.26 -7.04 11.62
CA THR A 203 -20.08 -6.25 11.25
C THR A 203 -19.32 -5.78 12.48
N ILE A 204 -18.01 -5.92 12.46
CA ILE A 204 -17.11 -5.42 13.50
C ILE A 204 -16.91 -3.92 13.29
N LYS A 205 -17.19 -3.15 14.36
CA LYS A 205 -17.02 -1.69 14.39
C LYS A 205 -15.98 -1.34 15.45
N ASN A 206 -15.04 -0.50 15.09
CA ASN A 206 -14.04 0.02 16.03
C ASN A 206 -14.74 0.76 17.20
N GLY A 207 -14.26 0.53 18.42
CA GLY A 207 -14.82 1.10 19.64
C GLY A 207 -16.07 0.39 20.19
N LYS A 208 -16.53 -0.72 19.57
CA LYS A 208 -17.75 -1.42 20.03
C LYS A 208 -17.51 -2.90 20.36
N ASN A 209 -17.19 -3.73 19.36
CA ASN A 209 -17.14 -5.19 19.49
C ASN A 209 -15.83 -5.82 19.00
N GLU A 210 -14.83 -5.00 18.68
CA GLU A 210 -13.53 -5.47 18.17
C GLU A 210 -12.79 -6.34 19.19
N LYS A 211 -12.87 -6.01 20.49
CA LYS A 211 -12.14 -6.75 21.52
C LYS A 211 -12.69 -8.17 21.69
N SER A 212 -14.01 -8.34 21.77
CA SER A 212 -14.63 -9.66 21.84
C SER A 212 -14.40 -10.48 20.58
N TYR A 213 -14.47 -9.82 19.42
CA TYR A 213 -14.14 -10.45 18.14
C TYR A 213 -12.70 -10.93 18.09
N ALA A 214 -11.72 -10.10 18.48
CA ALA A 214 -10.30 -10.46 18.42
C ALA A 214 -9.99 -11.66 19.35
N ILE A 215 -10.57 -11.66 20.57
CA ILE A 215 -10.43 -12.76 21.52
C ILE A 215 -11.05 -14.04 20.92
N GLU A 216 -12.30 -13.98 20.45
CA GLU A 216 -12.99 -15.13 19.86
C GLU A 216 -12.21 -15.72 18.68
N LYS A 217 -11.75 -14.86 17.76
CA LYS A 217 -11.02 -15.29 16.57
C LYS A 217 -9.70 -15.95 16.92
N ILE A 218 -8.88 -15.35 17.77
CA ILE A 218 -7.55 -15.90 18.10
C ILE A 218 -7.65 -17.20 18.90
N ILE A 219 -8.58 -17.25 19.88
CA ILE A 219 -8.72 -18.47 20.72
C ILE A 219 -9.24 -19.65 19.91
N ASN A 220 -10.21 -19.42 19.01
CA ASN A 220 -10.88 -20.48 18.25
C ASN A 220 -10.22 -20.81 16.89
N SER A 221 -9.19 -20.09 16.49
CA SER A 221 -8.47 -20.39 15.23
C SER A 221 -7.31 -21.34 15.48
N SER A 222 -7.10 -22.25 14.54
CA SER A 222 -5.86 -23.03 14.49
C SER A 222 -4.67 -22.10 14.26
N LYS A 223 -3.58 -22.38 14.94
CA LYS A 223 -2.34 -21.63 14.83
C LYS A 223 -1.32 -22.46 14.06
N ASN A 224 -0.76 -21.88 13.01
CA ASN A 224 0.39 -22.46 12.35
C ASN A 224 1.64 -22.07 13.17
N ILE A 225 2.33 -23.07 13.73
CA ILE A 225 3.47 -22.87 14.62
C ILE A 225 4.72 -23.36 13.89
N LYS A 226 5.76 -22.52 13.84
CA LYS A 226 7.03 -22.85 13.21
C LYS A 226 8.21 -22.40 14.07
N ASN A 227 9.14 -23.32 14.32
CA ASN A 227 10.41 -23.01 14.98
C ASN A 227 11.49 -22.74 13.93
N TYR A 228 12.31 -21.72 14.17
CA TYR A 228 13.43 -21.37 13.30
C TYR A 228 14.53 -20.63 14.06
N LYS A 229 15.68 -20.44 13.43
CA LYS A 229 16.77 -19.62 13.93
C LYS A 229 16.87 -18.36 13.07
N GLY A 230 16.77 -17.18 13.70
CA GLY A 230 16.96 -15.90 13.02
C GLY A 230 18.40 -15.68 12.56
N LYS A 231 18.62 -14.73 11.66
CA LYS A 231 19.99 -14.35 11.22
C LYS A 231 20.85 -13.78 12.37
N ASP A 232 20.20 -13.24 13.41
CA ASP A 232 20.86 -12.82 14.66
C ASP A 232 21.26 -13.98 15.58
N GLY A 233 21.09 -15.23 15.15
CA GLY A 233 21.49 -16.43 15.88
C GLY A 233 20.48 -16.90 16.93
N ARG A 234 19.41 -16.17 17.22
CA ARG A 234 18.42 -16.53 18.23
C ARG A 234 17.40 -17.55 17.72
N LYS A 235 17.04 -18.50 18.58
CA LYS A 235 15.94 -19.44 18.32
C LYS A 235 14.61 -18.75 18.58
N ARG A 236 13.66 -18.92 17.67
CA ARG A 236 12.32 -18.32 17.73
C ARG A 236 11.24 -19.29 17.32
N THR A 237 10.08 -19.09 17.93
CA THR A 237 8.84 -19.75 17.54
C THR A 237 7.90 -18.72 16.97
N SER A 238 7.45 -18.90 15.71
CA SER A 238 6.40 -18.08 15.11
C SER A 238 5.03 -18.73 15.29
N TYR A 239 4.02 -17.90 15.55
CA TYR A 239 2.61 -18.25 15.62
C TYR A 239 1.85 -17.43 14.60
N LYS A 240 1.14 -18.10 13.68
CA LYS A 240 0.38 -17.46 12.61
C LYS A 240 -1.09 -17.86 12.68
N VAL A 241 -1.98 -16.89 12.52
CA VAL A 241 -3.43 -17.07 12.38
C VAL A 241 -3.89 -16.37 11.11
N ASP A 242 -4.66 -17.10 10.29
CA ASP A 242 -5.28 -16.58 9.08
C ASP A 242 -6.79 -16.37 9.32
N ILE A 243 -7.29 -15.22 8.91
CA ILE A 243 -8.67 -14.76 9.08
C ILE A 243 -9.21 -14.32 7.72
N LYS A 244 -10.37 -14.81 7.31
CA LYS A 244 -11.04 -14.32 6.10
C LYS A 244 -11.79 -13.02 6.39
N LEU A 245 -11.70 -12.06 5.49
CA LEU A 245 -12.59 -10.91 5.47
C LEU A 245 -14.02 -11.37 5.11
N SER A 246 -15.01 -10.52 5.31
CA SER A 246 -16.39 -10.81 4.89
C SER A 246 -16.48 -11.04 3.39
N SER A 247 -17.40 -11.89 2.93
CA SER A 247 -17.56 -12.24 1.51
C SER A 247 -17.79 -11.00 0.61
N ASP A 248 -18.39 -9.96 1.17
CA ASP A 248 -18.68 -8.68 0.52
C ASP A 248 -17.60 -7.59 0.77
N HIS A 249 -16.42 -7.96 1.27
CA HIS A 249 -15.36 -7.03 1.62
C HIS A 249 -14.96 -6.09 0.46
N LYS A 250 -14.95 -6.62 -0.77
CA LYS A 250 -14.63 -5.84 -1.97
C LYS A 250 -15.72 -4.82 -2.28
N ASP A 251 -17.00 -5.20 -2.17
CA ASP A 251 -18.15 -4.31 -2.43
C ASP A 251 -18.20 -3.17 -1.40
N LYS A 252 -17.82 -3.43 -0.15
CA LYS A 252 -17.73 -2.40 0.90
C LYS A 252 -16.68 -1.36 0.57
N ARG A 253 -15.50 -1.76 0.06
CA ARG A 253 -14.47 -0.81 -0.39
C ARG A 253 -14.90 -0.05 -1.64
N ILE A 254 -15.52 -0.73 -2.61
CA ILE A 254 -16.09 -0.09 -3.80
C ILE A 254 -17.05 1.03 -3.37
N LYS A 255 -18.05 0.72 -2.55
CA LYS A 255 -19.04 1.69 -2.06
C LYS A 255 -18.40 2.87 -1.33
N LYS A 256 -17.31 2.64 -0.58
CA LYS A 256 -16.59 3.67 0.16
C LYS A 256 -16.00 4.76 -0.77
N TYR A 257 -15.44 4.37 -1.91
CA TYR A 257 -14.73 5.30 -2.80
C TYR A 257 -15.50 5.67 -4.07
N GLN A 258 -16.53 4.91 -4.43
CA GLN A 258 -17.32 5.06 -5.66
C GLN A 258 -17.80 6.50 -5.89
N LYS A 259 -18.43 7.11 -4.87
CA LYS A 259 -18.97 8.47 -4.99
C LYS A 259 -17.90 9.50 -5.37
N GLU A 260 -16.73 9.41 -4.78
CA GLU A 260 -15.63 10.35 -5.11
C GLU A 260 -15.02 10.03 -6.48
N ILE A 261 -14.86 8.76 -6.85
CA ILE A 261 -14.34 8.37 -8.17
C ILE A 261 -15.28 8.87 -9.27
N VAL A 262 -16.58 8.60 -9.16
CA VAL A 262 -17.60 9.07 -10.13
C VAL A 262 -17.59 10.61 -10.23
N LYS A 263 -17.55 11.30 -9.09
CA LYS A 263 -17.48 12.77 -9.06
C LYS A 263 -16.27 13.31 -9.82
N GLN A 264 -15.08 12.76 -9.58
CA GLN A 264 -13.85 13.23 -10.22
C GLN A 264 -13.78 12.80 -11.70
N ALA A 265 -14.23 11.60 -12.02
CA ALA A 265 -14.33 11.13 -13.40
C ALA A 265 -15.22 12.08 -14.23
N ASN A 266 -16.41 12.39 -13.74
CA ASN A 266 -17.31 13.36 -14.40
C ASN A 266 -16.70 14.77 -14.50
N ARG A 267 -16.02 15.24 -13.46
CA ARG A 267 -15.32 16.54 -13.49
C ARG A 267 -14.30 16.65 -14.61
N PHE A 268 -13.62 15.56 -14.91
CA PHE A 268 -12.57 15.50 -15.93
C PHE A 268 -13.04 14.87 -17.25
N ASP A 269 -14.35 14.68 -17.43
CA ASP A 269 -14.97 14.08 -18.62
C ASP A 269 -14.43 12.66 -18.93
N ILE A 270 -14.12 11.89 -17.90
CA ILE A 270 -13.69 10.49 -18.00
C ILE A 270 -14.87 9.57 -17.69
N ASP A 271 -15.01 8.50 -18.47
CA ASP A 271 -15.99 7.44 -18.19
C ASP A 271 -15.79 6.88 -16.78
N PRO A 272 -16.77 7.03 -15.86
CA PRO A 272 -16.66 6.53 -14.50
C PRO A 272 -16.37 5.03 -14.42
N SER A 273 -16.87 4.24 -15.38
CA SER A 273 -16.61 2.79 -15.40
C SER A 273 -15.14 2.46 -15.64
N ILE A 274 -14.46 3.26 -16.46
CA ILE A 274 -13.01 3.13 -16.69
C ILE A 274 -12.23 3.54 -15.46
N ALA A 275 -12.57 4.66 -14.82
CA ALA A 275 -11.91 5.11 -13.59
C ALA A 275 -12.04 4.09 -12.45
N MET A 276 -13.23 3.48 -12.28
CA MET A 276 -13.49 2.42 -11.32
C MET A 276 -12.69 1.15 -11.63
N ALA A 277 -12.67 0.70 -12.89
CA ALA A 277 -11.94 -0.48 -13.33
C ALA A 277 -10.42 -0.33 -13.14
N ILE A 278 -9.89 0.87 -13.41
CA ILE A 278 -8.48 1.22 -13.15
C ILE A 278 -8.21 1.15 -11.66
N THR A 279 -9.02 1.79 -10.81
CA THR A 279 -8.83 1.78 -9.36
C THR A 279 -8.85 0.35 -8.79
N GLU A 280 -9.77 -0.51 -9.25
CA GLU A 280 -9.78 -1.93 -8.85
C GLU A 280 -8.52 -2.66 -9.32
N THR A 281 -8.06 -2.39 -10.52
CA THR A 281 -6.88 -3.07 -11.09
C THR A 281 -5.60 -2.65 -10.39
N GLU A 282 -5.46 -1.35 -10.10
CA GLU A 282 -4.29 -0.77 -9.45
C GLU A 282 -4.13 -1.22 -8.00
N SER A 283 -5.21 -1.26 -7.23
CA SER A 283 -5.08 -1.41 -5.77
C SER A 283 -6.10 -2.33 -5.10
N SER A 284 -7.07 -2.87 -5.82
CA SER A 284 -8.26 -3.48 -5.20
C SER A 284 -8.91 -2.56 -4.14
N PHE A 285 -8.88 -1.25 -4.40
CA PHE A 285 -9.34 -0.18 -3.49
C PHE A 285 -8.59 -0.14 -2.14
N ASN A 286 -7.33 -0.54 -2.10
CA ASN A 286 -6.45 -0.38 -0.95
C ASN A 286 -5.94 1.07 -0.86
N PRO A 287 -6.31 1.87 0.17
CA PRO A 287 -5.86 3.26 0.27
C PRO A 287 -4.36 3.38 0.62
N LYS A 288 -3.76 2.34 1.17
CA LYS A 288 -2.34 2.24 1.54
C LYS A 288 -1.52 1.48 0.48
N ALA A 289 -2.04 1.31 -0.72
CA ALA A 289 -1.36 0.61 -1.79
C ALA A 289 0.00 1.25 -2.12
N THR A 290 1.03 0.41 -2.22
CA THR A 290 2.40 0.82 -2.53
C THR A 290 3.01 -0.22 -3.46
N SER A 291 3.46 0.16 -4.65
CA SER A 291 4.13 -0.77 -5.55
C SER A 291 5.65 -0.81 -5.29
N HIS A 292 6.30 -1.82 -5.85
CA HIS A 292 7.76 -1.96 -5.81
C HIS A 292 8.49 -0.79 -6.49
N ILE A 293 7.98 -0.32 -7.63
CA ILE A 293 8.35 0.98 -8.20
C ILE A 293 7.42 1.99 -7.53
N PRO A 294 7.93 3.00 -6.79
CA PRO A 294 7.10 3.80 -5.89
C PRO A 294 5.89 4.45 -6.57
N ALA A 295 4.75 3.75 -6.57
CA ALA A 295 3.44 4.27 -6.90
C ALA A 295 2.54 4.13 -5.66
N TYR A 296 1.68 5.10 -5.41
CA TYR A 296 0.98 5.23 -4.14
C TYR A 296 -0.53 5.40 -4.29
N GLY A 297 -1.27 4.78 -3.37
CA GLY A 297 -2.70 5.00 -3.15
C GLY A 297 -3.60 4.27 -4.15
N LEU A 298 -4.88 4.64 -4.14
CA LEU A 298 -5.96 3.93 -4.84
C LEU A 298 -5.74 3.76 -6.34
N MET A 299 -5.20 4.77 -7.02
CA MET A 299 -4.94 4.79 -8.45
C MET A 299 -3.45 4.70 -8.79
N GLN A 300 -2.61 4.28 -7.83
CA GLN A 300 -1.18 3.99 -8.01
C GLN A 300 -0.41 5.06 -8.78
N LEU A 301 -0.42 6.28 -8.26
CA LEU A 301 0.24 7.40 -8.89
C LEU A 301 1.74 7.47 -8.54
N VAL A 302 2.59 7.53 -9.56
CA VAL A 302 4.05 7.67 -9.42
C VAL A 302 4.41 9.15 -9.25
N PRO A 303 5.09 9.55 -8.15
CA PRO A 303 5.44 10.95 -7.86
C PRO A 303 6.19 11.69 -8.98
N LYS A 304 7.12 11.01 -9.65
CA LYS A 304 7.98 11.59 -10.69
C LYS A 304 7.26 11.85 -12.02
N SER A 305 6.18 11.10 -12.30
CA SER A 305 5.52 11.09 -13.60
C SER A 305 4.03 11.38 -13.48
N GLY A 306 3.18 10.37 -13.40
CA GLY A 306 1.71 10.51 -13.42
C GLY A 306 1.17 11.49 -12.39
N ALA A 307 1.66 11.47 -11.13
CA ALA A 307 1.22 12.39 -10.10
C ALA A 307 1.64 13.84 -10.39
N ARG A 308 2.90 14.07 -10.80
CA ARG A 308 3.44 15.38 -11.16
C ARG A 308 2.71 15.97 -12.38
N ASP A 309 2.51 15.13 -13.38
CA ASP A 309 1.80 15.47 -14.60
C ASP A 309 0.35 15.87 -14.35
N ALA A 310 -0.35 15.07 -13.53
CA ALA A 310 -1.72 15.36 -13.12
C ALA A 310 -1.80 16.64 -12.27
N TYR A 311 -0.89 16.83 -11.34
CA TYR A 311 -0.86 18.03 -10.50
C TYR A 311 -0.64 19.28 -11.33
N ASN A 312 0.28 19.24 -12.30
CA ASN A 312 0.50 20.35 -13.23
C ASN A 312 -0.73 20.58 -14.14
N PHE A 313 -1.38 19.51 -14.59
CA PHE A 313 -2.60 19.61 -15.40
C PHE A 313 -3.73 20.33 -14.65
N VAL A 314 -3.95 20.00 -13.36
CA VAL A 314 -5.02 20.59 -12.53
C VAL A 314 -4.66 21.98 -12.03
N TYR A 315 -3.48 22.12 -11.42
CA TYR A 315 -3.10 23.30 -10.64
C TYR A 315 -2.16 24.27 -11.35
N LYS A 316 -1.72 23.91 -12.57
CA LYS A 316 -0.75 24.71 -13.37
C LYS A 316 0.56 24.98 -12.62
N LYS A 317 0.92 24.05 -11.71
CA LYS A 317 2.13 24.13 -10.89
C LYS A 317 2.92 22.83 -11.02
N ASP A 318 4.21 22.94 -11.25
CA ASP A 318 5.13 21.81 -11.26
C ASP A 318 5.54 21.47 -9.83
N LYS A 319 5.14 20.27 -9.34
CA LYS A 319 5.40 19.87 -7.96
C LYS A 319 5.57 18.36 -7.86
N TYR A 320 6.62 17.92 -7.17
CA TYR A 320 6.75 16.54 -6.71
C TYR A 320 5.88 16.32 -5.47
N LEU A 321 5.07 15.27 -5.50
CA LEU A 321 4.17 14.93 -4.40
C LEU A 321 4.75 13.78 -3.60
N ASN A 322 4.68 13.88 -2.28
CA ASN A 322 5.13 12.81 -1.39
C ASN A 322 4.03 11.75 -1.17
N LYS A 323 4.42 10.60 -0.62
CA LYS A 323 3.52 9.49 -0.30
C LYS A 323 2.35 9.91 0.60
N LYS A 324 2.56 10.76 1.61
CA LYS A 324 1.52 11.26 2.51
C LYS A 324 0.41 12.02 1.77
N TYR A 325 0.76 12.79 0.74
CA TYR A 325 -0.24 13.46 -0.11
C TYR A 325 -1.01 12.45 -0.96
N LEU A 326 -0.32 11.45 -1.54
CA LEU A 326 -0.90 10.46 -2.44
C LEU A 326 -1.68 9.35 -1.74
N TYR A 327 -1.46 9.09 -0.46
CA TYR A 327 -2.30 8.17 0.33
C TYR A 327 -3.65 8.77 0.73
N LYS A 328 -3.84 10.09 0.62
CA LYS A 328 -5.16 10.69 0.83
C LYS A 328 -6.10 10.33 -0.32
N PRO A 329 -7.18 9.56 -0.09
CA PRO A 329 -8.04 9.05 -1.15
C PRO A 329 -8.56 10.13 -2.10
N LYS A 330 -9.05 11.26 -1.56
CA LYS A 330 -9.55 12.38 -2.39
C LYS A 330 -8.48 12.93 -3.33
N ASN A 331 -7.28 13.17 -2.83
CA ASN A 331 -6.18 13.70 -3.65
C ASN A 331 -5.76 12.69 -4.73
N ASN A 332 -5.68 11.42 -4.35
CA ASN A 332 -5.26 10.35 -5.27
C ASN A 332 -6.27 10.14 -6.40
N ILE A 333 -7.57 10.09 -6.06
CA ILE A 333 -8.66 9.95 -7.04
C ILE A 333 -8.72 11.16 -7.96
N GLU A 334 -8.66 12.39 -7.41
CA GLU A 334 -8.63 13.63 -8.22
C GLU A 334 -7.50 13.58 -9.24
N LEU A 335 -6.27 13.31 -8.78
CA LEU A 335 -5.12 13.30 -9.68
C LEU A 335 -5.10 12.10 -10.63
N GLY A 336 -5.62 10.94 -10.23
CA GLY A 336 -5.75 9.77 -11.09
C GLY A 336 -6.71 10.03 -12.25
N CYS A 337 -7.88 10.60 -11.98
CA CYS A 337 -8.83 11.00 -13.01
C CYS A 337 -8.28 12.13 -13.91
N ALA A 338 -7.58 13.10 -13.33
CA ALA A 338 -6.91 14.17 -14.07
C ALA A 338 -5.81 13.63 -15.00
N TYR A 339 -5.05 12.62 -14.55
CA TYR A 339 -4.05 11.97 -15.38
C TYR A 339 -4.67 11.20 -16.55
N LEU A 340 -5.78 10.50 -16.32
CA LEU A 340 -6.55 9.87 -17.39
C LEU A 340 -7.03 10.90 -18.43
N ALA A 341 -7.55 12.03 -17.97
CA ALA A 341 -7.97 13.12 -18.87
C ALA A 341 -6.80 13.72 -19.66
N LYS A 342 -5.66 13.92 -19.03
CA LYS A 342 -4.44 14.37 -19.72
C LYS A 342 -4.04 13.38 -20.83
N ILE A 343 -4.10 12.07 -20.57
CA ILE A 343 -3.79 11.06 -21.60
C ILE A 343 -4.86 11.06 -22.68
N ARG A 344 -6.13 10.98 -22.31
CA ARG A 344 -7.27 10.89 -23.24
C ARG A 344 -7.39 12.10 -24.15
N TYR A 345 -7.41 13.29 -23.56
CA TYR A 345 -7.68 14.55 -24.27
C TYR A 345 -6.44 15.36 -24.60
N GLY A 346 -5.28 15.00 -24.06
CA GLY A 346 -3.99 15.57 -24.43
C GLY A 346 -3.26 14.73 -25.48
N TYR A 347 -2.90 13.51 -25.12
CA TYR A 347 -2.05 12.66 -25.96
C TYR A 347 -2.84 11.98 -27.08
N PHE A 348 -4.04 11.45 -26.80
CA PHE A 348 -4.87 10.73 -27.77
C PHE A 348 -6.10 11.50 -28.26
N LYS A 349 -6.09 12.84 -28.17
CA LYS A 349 -7.18 13.73 -28.61
C LYS A 349 -7.60 13.55 -30.06
N SER A 350 -6.69 13.08 -30.93
CA SER A 350 -6.94 12.88 -32.36
C SER A 350 -7.53 11.51 -32.71
N ILE A 351 -7.73 10.63 -31.72
CA ILE A 351 -8.46 9.37 -31.90
C ILE A 351 -9.95 9.68 -31.77
N LYS A 352 -10.70 9.42 -32.87
CA LYS A 352 -12.11 9.81 -33.01
C LYS A 352 -13.05 8.87 -32.28
N ASP A 353 -12.84 7.58 -32.44
CA ASP A 353 -13.62 6.54 -31.77
C ASP A 353 -13.32 6.51 -30.27
N SER A 354 -14.37 6.53 -29.45
CA SER A 354 -14.23 6.61 -27.99
C SER A 354 -13.58 5.36 -27.39
N ASP A 355 -13.97 4.17 -27.82
CA ASP A 355 -13.42 2.93 -27.32
C ASP A 355 -11.94 2.78 -27.72
N ASN A 356 -11.58 3.13 -28.98
CA ASN A 356 -10.19 3.15 -29.43
C ASN A 356 -9.33 4.11 -28.60
N ALA A 357 -9.87 5.28 -28.28
CA ALA A 357 -9.16 6.25 -27.46
C ALA A 357 -8.99 5.75 -26.02
N TYR A 358 -10.00 5.10 -25.45
CA TYR A 358 -9.87 4.49 -24.11
C TYR A 358 -8.94 3.28 -24.09
N LEU A 359 -8.92 2.43 -25.09
CA LEU A 359 -7.94 1.34 -25.21
C LEU A 359 -6.50 1.88 -25.16
N CYS A 360 -6.20 2.90 -25.96
CA CYS A 360 -4.89 3.57 -25.92
C CYS A 360 -4.64 4.27 -24.57
N THR A 361 -5.66 4.90 -23.97
CA THR A 361 -5.56 5.61 -22.69
C THR A 361 -5.25 4.63 -21.54
N ILE A 362 -5.96 3.49 -21.47
CA ILE A 362 -5.76 2.46 -20.45
C ILE A 362 -4.34 1.89 -20.55
N ALA A 363 -3.90 1.51 -21.74
CA ALA A 363 -2.54 1.02 -21.94
C ALA A 363 -1.49 2.08 -21.54
N ALA A 364 -1.70 3.33 -21.94
CA ALA A 364 -0.78 4.43 -21.63
C ALA A 364 -0.77 4.83 -20.15
N TYR A 365 -1.84 4.60 -19.41
CA TYR A 365 -1.86 4.82 -17.95
C TYR A 365 -0.82 3.96 -17.25
N ASN A 366 -0.69 2.71 -17.67
CA ASN A 366 0.28 1.76 -17.12
C ASN A 366 1.71 1.98 -17.68
N THR A 367 1.86 2.04 -19.03
CA THR A 367 3.20 2.00 -19.64
C THR A 367 3.65 3.33 -20.26
N GLY A 368 2.77 4.33 -20.31
CA GLY A 368 3.04 5.62 -20.97
C GLY A 368 2.69 5.64 -22.46
N ALA A 369 2.30 6.82 -22.95
CA ALA A 369 1.82 7.01 -24.33
C ALA A 369 2.87 6.68 -25.42
N GLY A 370 4.16 6.84 -25.10
CA GLY A 370 5.25 6.51 -26.02
C GLY A 370 5.32 5.02 -26.35
N ASN A 371 5.12 4.13 -25.36
CA ASN A 371 5.13 2.68 -25.56
C ASN A 371 3.89 2.22 -26.36
N VAL A 372 2.72 2.83 -26.12
CA VAL A 372 1.53 2.58 -26.95
C VAL A 372 1.77 3.01 -28.41
N ALA A 373 2.43 4.16 -28.61
CA ALA A 373 2.77 4.63 -29.94
C ALA A 373 3.77 3.68 -30.62
N LYS A 374 4.77 3.18 -29.89
CA LYS A 374 5.75 2.21 -30.39
C LYS A 374 5.09 0.91 -30.84
N ALA A 375 4.16 0.37 -30.03
CA ALA A 375 3.40 -0.83 -30.37
C ALA A 375 2.61 -0.68 -31.68
N LEU A 376 1.99 0.47 -31.92
CA LEU A 376 1.15 0.68 -33.11
C LEU A 376 1.90 1.17 -34.36
N THR A 377 3.09 1.78 -34.20
CA THR A 377 3.74 2.50 -35.31
C THR A 377 5.27 2.35 -35.34
N ASN A 378 5.88 1.54 -34.47
CA ASN A 378 7.33 1.45 -34.28
C ASN A 378 8.03 2.81 -33.99
N THR A 379 7.26 3.84 -33.59
CA THR A 379 7.76 5.16 -33.22
C THR A 379 7.08 5.64 -31.95
N THR A 380 7.66 6.64 -31.27
CA THR A 380 7.03 7.26 -30.09
C THR A 380 6.11 8.44 -30.44
N LYS A 381 5.83 8.68 -31.74
CA LYS A 381 5.07 9.84 -32.23
C LYS A 381 3.57 9.59 -32.17
N LEU A 382 2.82 10.45 -31.47
CA LEU A 382 1.38 10.28 -31.23
C LEU A 382 0.49 10.57 -32.46
N LYS A 383 0.90 11.44 -33.37
CA LYS A 383 0.11 11.71 -34.60
C LYS A 383 -0.01 10.49 -35.52
N PRO A 384 1.06 9.74 -35.85
CA PRO A 384 0.96 8.47 -36.56
C PRO A 384 0.08 7.46 -35.81
N THR A 385 0.25 7.33 -34.49
CA THR A 385 -0.54 6.44 -33.63
C THR A 385 -2.04 6.68 -33.78
N ALA A 386 -2.48 7.94 -33.72
CA ALA A 386 -3.89 8.28 -33.89
C ALA A 386 -4.42 7.94 -35.30
N ARG A 387 -3.58 8.09 -36.34
CA ARG A 387 -3.98 7.70 -37.71
C ARG A 387 -4.19 6.18 -37.84
N VAL A 388 -3.33 5.38 -37.21
CA VAL A 388 -3.46 3.92 -37.20
C VAL A 388 -4.70 3.52 -36.40
N ALA A 389 -4.84 4.02 -35.18
CA ALA A 389 -6.00 3.71 -34.33
C ALA A 389 -7.34 4.08 -34.98
N ASN A 390 -7.41 5.22 -35.71
CA ASN A 390 -8.62 5.63 -36.42
C ASN A 390 -9.02 4.77 -37.63
N LYS A 391 -8.12 3.89 -38.10
CA LYS A 391 -8.36 2.97 -39.21
C LYS A 391 -8.78 1.56 -38.73
N MET A 392 -8.72 1.33 -37.44
CA MET A 392 -9.02 0.02 -36.83
C MET A 392 -10.38 0.03 -36.15
N SER A 393 -11.09 -1.10 -36.22
CA SER A 393 -12.20 -1.34 -35.30
C SER A 393 -11.66 -1.52 -33.88
N SER A 394 -12.49 -1.25 -32.85
CA SER A 394 -12.07 -1.35 -31.45
C SER A 394 -11.59 -2.77 -31.10
N LYS A 395 -12.22 -3.80 -31.70
CA LYS A 395 -11.77 -5.19 -31.54
C LYS A 395 -10.36 -5.37 -32.11
N LYS A 396 -10.12 -4.93 -33.36
CA LYS A 396 -8.80 -5.07 -34.00
C LYS A 396 -7.71 -4.29 -33.25
N LEU A 397 -8.03 -3.08 -32.78
CA LEU A 397 -7.08 -2.29 -31.99
C LEU A 397 -6.76 -2.96 -30.65
N TYR A 398 -7.79 -3.50 -29.97
CA TYR A 398 -7.59 -4.26 -28.74
C TYR A 398 -6.64 -5.45 -28.96
N ASP A 399 -6.93 -6.29 -29.96
CA ASP A 399 -6.13 -7.47 -30.28
C ASP A 399 -4.68 -7.06 -30.60
N THR A 400 -4.49 -6.05 -31.45
CA THR A 400 -3.16 -5.49 -31.78
C THR A 400 -2.40 -4.99 -30.53
N LEU A 401 -3.06 -4.25 -29.64
CA LEU A 401 -2.41 -3.78 -28.42
C LEU A 401 -2.02 -4.94 -27.48
N ILE A 402 -2.84 -5.98 -27.41
CA ILE A 402 -2.55 -7.17 -26.61
C ILE A 402 -1.35 -7.95 -27.16
N GLU A 403 -1.15 -7.97 -28.49
CA GLU A 403 -0.06 -8.68 -29.16
C GLU A 403 1.25 -7.84 -29.16
N ASP A 404 1.15 -6.55 -29.48
CA ASP A 404 2.32 -5.71 -29.83
C ASP A 404 2.85 -4.85 -28.68
N LEU A 405 2.14 -4.73 -27.53
CA LEU A 405 2.69 -4.05 -26.37
C LEU A 405 3.89 -4.81 -25.82
N GLU A 406 5.00 -4.12 -25.61
CA GLU A 406 6.32 -4.68 -25.23
C GLU A 406 6.29 -5.47 -23.90
N TYR A 407 5.45 -5.03 -22.93
CA TYR A 407 5.44 -5.61 -21.58
C TYR A 407 4.18 -6.43 -21.36
N GLU A 408 4.36 -7.70 -21.01
CA GLU A 408 3.25 -8.61 -20.66
C GLU A 408 2.39 -8.05 -19.51
N GLU A 409 3.02 -7.35 -18.56
CA GLU A 409 2.30 -6.64 -17.49
C GLU A 409 1.26 -5.67 -18.07
N THR A 410 1.63 -4.87 -19.08
CA THR A 410 0.72 -3.91 -19.72
C THR A 410 -0.38 -4.59 -20.52
N GLN A 411 -0.06 -5.67 -21.22
CA GLN A 411 -1.05 -6.50 -21.92
C GLN A 411 -2.09 -7.03 -20.93
N ASN A 412 -1.65 -7.63 -19.83
CA ASN A 412 -2.50 -8.13 -18.76
C ASN A 412 -3.29 -7.04 -18.04
N TYR A 413 -2.69 -5.85 -17.89
CA TYR A 413 -3.36 -4.68 -17.36
C TYR A 413 -4.52 -4.23 -18.25
N LEU A 414 -4.28 -4.08 -19.54
CA LEU A 414 -5.32 -3.71 -20.52
C LEU A 414 -6.47 -4.74 -20.52
N ARG A 415 -6.17 -6.05 -20.53
CA ARG A 415 -7.19 -7.12 -20.45
C ARG A 415 -8.06 -6.97 -19.19
N LYS A 416 -7.43 -6.75 -18.03
CA LYS A 416 -8.13 -6.65 -16.75
C LYS A 416 -9.02 -5.40 -16.68
N VAL A 417 -8.51 -4.23 -17.07
CA VAL A 417 -9.29 -2.99 -17.02
C VAL A 417 -10.44 -3.04 -18.01
N TRP A 418 -10.16 -3.48 -19.25
CA TRP A 418 -11.19 -3.54 -20.30
C TRP A 418 -12.35 -4.50 -19.96
N SER A 419 -12.05 -5.67 -19.40
CA SER A 419 -13.09 -6.60 -18.94
C SER A 419 -13.85 -6.12 -17.70
N ARG A 420 -13.18 -5.38 -16.79
CA ARG A 420 -13.80 -4.89 -15.56
C ARG A 420 -14.74 -3.70 -15.77
N LYS A 421 -14.54 -2.90 -16.84
CA LYS A 421 -15.39 -1.71 -17.09
C LYS A 421 -16.87 -2.06 -17.13
N ASP A 422 -17.22 -3.24 -17.69
CA ASP A 422 -18.62 -3.65 -17.84
C ASP A 422 -19.33 -3.88 -16.49
N LYS A 423 -18.60 -4.32 -15.47
CA LYS A 423 -19.09 -4.42 -14.09
C LYS A 423 -19.56 -3.05 -13.54
N TYR A 424 -18.95 -1.97 -14.01
CA TYR A 424 -19.16 -0.61 -13.52
C TYR A 424 -20.05 0.26 -14.41
N LYS A 425 -20.59 -0.24 -15.51
CA LYS A 425 -21.48 0.53 -16.41
C LYS A 425 -22.82 0.92 -15.79
N LYS A 426 -23.24 0.23 -14.72
CA LYS A 426 -24.52 0.48 -14.03
C LYS A 426 -24.37 1.36 -12.78
N ILE A 427 -23.26 2.06 -12.65
CA ILE A 427 -22.93 2.90 -11.49
C ILE A 427 -23.35 4.36 -11.72
#